data_b419ab79fd62f544afcda9ae3ccc1f4c
#
_entry.id   b419ab79fd62f544afcda9ae3ccc1f4c
#
_cell.length_a   1.000
_cell.length_b   1.000
_cell.length_c   1.000
_cell.angle_alpha   90.00
_cell.angle_beta   90.00
_cell.angle_gamma   90.00
#
_symmetry.space_group_name_H-M   'P 1'
#
loop_
_entity.id
_entity.type
_entity.pdbx_description
1 polymer ?
#
loop_
_entity_poly.entity_id
_entity_poly.type
_entity_poly.pdbx_seq_one_letter_code
_entity_poly.pdbx_strand_id
1 'polypeptide(L)'
;GLGDVYKRQQHTPEEIKLIQDMRRRNPHSGLVVFWVKLMQRGYKRSIPGLYRFLKKQGILAQKLPNPKYIPKPYEQMKYPGQRIQVDVKFVPACCLVNNAKGKKFYQYTAIDEYSRWRYVEAFEEHSTYSSAQFLKHLIQRFPMPIECVQTDNGVEFTKRFSTSGKETLTLFQRTLKELGIQHKLIRPFTPRHNGKVERSHRKDNERFYTSHTFYSFEDFSKQLQTYNRRDYNQFPMRPLGWKSPQTVLREFIDRGVTYLSLIHISEPTRP
;
A
#
# COMPACT_ATOMS: atom_id res chain seq x y z
N GLY A 1 43.10 -3.51 -42.96
CA GLY A 1 42.78 -4.87 -42.58
C GLY A 1 42.05 -4.98 -41.26
N LEU A 2 41.43 -6.07 -40.95
CA LEU A 2 40.67 -6.31 -39.70
C LEU A 2 41.49 -6.06 -38.42
N GLY A 3 42.82 -6.19 -38.46
CA GLY A 3 43.72 -5.93 -37.36
C GLY A 3 43.80 -4.48 -36.92
N ASP A 4 43.59 -3.51 -37.83
CA ASP A 4 43.62 -2.08 -37.51
C ASP A 4 42.34 -1.58 -36.86
N VAL A 5 41.21 -2.23 -37.13
CA VAL A 5 39.93 -1.93 -36.51
C VAL A 5 39.94 -2.39 -35.04
N TYR A 6 40.55 -3.54 -34.74
CA TYR A 6 40.70 -4.03 -33.36
C TYR A 6 41.68 -3.18 -32.53
N LYS A 7 42.78 -2.67 -33.10
CA LYS A 7 43.71 -1.75 -32.40
C LYS A 7 43.05 -0.40 -32.01
N ARG A 8 42.13 0.11 -32.84
CA ARG A 8 41.39 1.36 -32.56
C ARG A 8 40.37 1.21 -31.41
N GLN A 9 40.03 0.00 -31.03
CA GLN A 9 39.10 -0.25 -29.92
C GLN A 9 39.77 -0.35 -28.55
N GLN A 10 41.08 -0.50 -28.46
CA GLN A 10 41.81 -0.58 -27.21
C GLN A 10 42.11 0.83 -26.64
N HIS A 11 42.08 0.97 -25.33
CA HIS A 11 42.48 2.22 -24.68
C HIS A 11 43.99 2.41 -24.80
N THR A 12 44.43 3.68 -25.00
CA THR A 12 45.84 4.00 -25.02
C THR A 12 46.43 3.98 -23.60
N PRO A 13 47.76 3.87 -23.43
CA PRO A 13 48.40 3.93 -22.12
C PRO A 13 48.02 5.18 -21.33
N GLU A 14 47.91 6.34 -22.01
CA GLU A 14 47.54 7.63 -21.41
C GLU A 14 46.10 7.62 -20.93
N GLU A 15 45.17 7.08 -21.74
CA GLU A 15 43.77 6.91 -21.36
C GLU A 15 43.63 5.99 -20.15
N ILE A 16 44.37 4.87 -20.13
CA ILE A 16 44.36 3.92 -19.01
C ILE A 16 44.83 4.61 -17.72
N LYS A 17 45.96 5.37 -17.78
CA LYS A 17 46.49 6.12 -16.65
C LYS A 17 45.46 7.15 -16.15
N LEU A 18 44.87 7.91 -17.07
CA LEU A 18 43.82 8.88 -16.73
C LEU A 18 42.62 8.22 -16.02
N ILE A 19 42.14 7.09 -16.53
CA ILE A 19 41.01 6.37 -15.94
C ILE A 19 41.37 5.88 -14.53
N GLN A 20 42.55 5.29 -14.34
CA GLN A 20 43.01 4.77 -13.06
C GLN A 20 43.17 5.88 -12.01
N ASP A 21 43.81 6.98 -12.38
CA ASP A 21 44.02 8.14 -11.50
C ASP A 21 42.71 8.79 -11.11
N MET A 22 41.82 8.93 -12.05
CA MET A 22 40.47 9.46 -11.80
C MET A 22 39.64 8.52 -10.93
N ARG A 23 39.75 7.20 -11.10
CA ARG A 23 39.03 6.22 -10.29
C ARG A 23 39.51 6.23 -8.85
N ARG A 24 40.82 6.33 -8.60
CA ARG A 24 41.36 6.49 -7.24
C ARG A 24 40.81 7.73 -6.52
N ARG A 25 40.66 8.85 -7.23
CA ARG A 25 40.11 10.08 -6.65
C ARG A 25 38.56 10.08 -6.53
N ASN A 26 37.89 9.19 -7.25
CA ASN A 26 36.42 9.13 -7.33
C ASN A 26 35.92 7.68 -7.24
N PRO A 27 36.21 6.94 -6.16
CA PRO A 27 35.95 5.49 -6.07
C PRO A 27 34.47 5.13 -6.17
N HIS A 28 33.59 6.01 -5.73
CA HIS A 28 32.14 5.76 -5.65
C HIS A 28 31.33 6.42 -6.78
N SER A 29 31.98 7.16 -7.69
CA SER A 29 31.28 7.80 -8.79
C SER A 29 30.63 6.79 -9.73
N GLY A 30 29.33 6.94 -9.97
CA GLY A 30 28.58 6.17 -10.96
C GLY A 30 29.14 6.34 -12.37
N LEU A 31 28.88 5.37 -13.25
CA LEU A 31 29.49 5.30 -14.59
C LEU A 31 29.34 6.57 -15.43
N VAL A 32 28.15 7.14 -15.48
CA VAL A 32 27.88 8.35 -16.31
C VAL A 32 28.61 9.56 -15.77
N VAL A 33 28.52 9.81 -14.47
CA VAL A 33 29.23 10.94 -13.83
C VAL A 33 30.74 10.78 -13.96
N PHE A 34 31.25 9.57 -13.83
CA PHE A 34 32.65 9.26 -14.01
C PHE A 34 33.11 9.51 -15.45
N TRP A 35 32.31 9.10 -16.43
CA TRP A 35 32.57 9.37 -17.85
C TRP A 35 32.61 10.87 -18.15
N VAL A 36 31.63 11.65 -17.63
CA VAL A 36 31.63 13.14 -17.82
C VAL A 36 32.90 13.76 -17.27
N LYS A 37 33.36 13.36 -16.07
CA LYS A 37 34.60 13.84 -15.47
C LYS A 37 35.85 13.48 -16.29
N LEU A 38 35.85 12.32 -16.96
CA LEU A 38 36.93 11.93 -17.89
C LEU A 38 36.89 12.76 -19.17
N MET A 39 35.71 13.00 -19.73
CA MET A 39 35.55 13.85 -20.93
C MET A 39 36.07 15.26 -20.71
N GLN A 40 35.79 15.85 -19.55
CA GLN A 40 36.33 17.15 -19.15
C GLN A 40 37.89 17.20 -19.14
N ARG A 41 38.54 16.02 -19.15
CA ARG A 41 39.99 15.83 -19.20
C ARG A 41 40.53 15.25 -20.52
N GLY A 42 39.72 15.34 -21.58
CA GLY A 42 40.14 14.95 -22.93
C GLY A 42 39.86 13.48 -23.29
N TYR A 43 39.18 12.72 -22.46
CA TYR A 43 38.74 11.37 -22.83
C TYR A 43 37.61 11.40 -23.88
N LYS A 44 37.78 10.68 -24.99
CA LYS A 44 36.89 10.80 -26.17
C LYS A 44 36.09 9.53 -26.48
N ARG A 45 36.19 8.48 -25.66
CA ARG A 45 35.50 7.21 -25.94
C ARG A 45 34.09 7.17 -25.36
N SER A 46 33.28 6.28 -25.90
CA SER A 46 31.88 6.12 -25.49
C SER A 46 31.72 5.47 -24.09
N ILE A 47 30.58 5.71 -23.45
CA ILE A 47 30.21 5.12 -22.15
C ILE A 47 30.27 3.58 -22.19
N PRO A 48 29.73 2.85 -23.21
CA PRO A 48 29.86 1.41 -23.30
C PRO A 48 31.30 0.91 -23.40
N GLY A 49 32.18 1.67 -24.10
CA GLY A 49 33.60 1.37 -24.19
C GLY A 49 34.28 1.46 -22.82
N LEU A 50 34.04 2.55 -22.11
CA LEU A 50 34.52 2.76 -20.75
C LEU A 50 34.01 1.66 -19.79
N TYR A 51 32.72 1.32 -19.85
CA TYR A 51 32.13 0.29 -19.00
C TYR A 51 32.83 -1.08 -19.18
N ARG A 52 33.03 -1.51 -20.45
CA ARG A 52 33.71 -2.77 -20.76
C ARG A 52 35.15 -2.77 -20.21
N PHE A 53 35.87 -1.65 -20.34
CA PHE A 53 37.20 -1.51 -19.79
C PHE A 53 37.22 -1.60 -18.26
N LEU A 54 36.37 -0.79 -17.56
CA LEU A 54 36.28 -0.80 -16.10
C LEU A 54 35.90 -2.18 -15.55
N LYS A 55 34.99 -2.89 -16.25
CA LYS A 55 34.58 -4.26 -15.89
C LYS A 55 35.75 -5.24 -16.03
N LYS A 56 36.49 -5.16 -17.15
CA LYS A 56 37.65 -6.03 -17.42
C LYS A 56 38.76 -5.82 -16.39
N GLN A 57 38.97 -4.57 -15.94
CA GLN A 57 39.99 -4.20 -14.95
C GLN A 57 39.53 -4.40 -13.51
N GLY A 58 38.27 -4.77 -13.25
CA GLY A 58 37.74 -4.92 -11.89
C GLY A 58 37.60 -3.62 -11.10
N ILE A 59 37.67 -2.45 -11.77
CA ILE A 59 37.63 -1.12 -11.15
C ILE A 59 36.30 -0.37 -11.34
N LEU A 60 35.19 -1.12 -11.45
CA LEU A 60 33.84 -0.53 -11.36
C LEU A 60 33.62 0.14 -9.99
N ALA A 61 32.74 1.12 -9.94
CA ALA A 61 32.38 1.75 -8.66
C ALA A 61 31.89 0.66 -7.67
N GLN A 62 32.52 0.65 -6.50
CA GLN A 62 32.06 -0.22 -5.41
C GLN A 62 30.71 0.27 -4.93
N LYS A 63 29.72 -0.60 -4.99
CA LYS A 63 28.42 -0.38 -4.35
C LYS A 63 28.53 -0.93 -2.93
N LEU A 64 28.24 -0.11 -1.94
CA LEU A 64 28.02 -0.62 -0.59
C LEU A 64 26.87 -1.64 -0.70
N PRO A 65 27.04 -2.85 -0.14
CA PRO A 65 25.96 -3.79 -0.09
C PRO A 65 24.82 -3.17 0.72
N ASN A 66 23.71 -2.86 0.07
CA ASN A 66 22.50 -2.54 0.81
C ASN A 66 22.16 -3.78 1.66
N PRO A 67 22.00 -3.63 2.97
CA PRO A 67 21.55 -4.73 3.79
C PRO A 67 20.26 -5.27 3.17
N LYS A 68 20.25 -6.58 2.84
CA LYS A 68 19.06 -7.21 2.29
C LYS A 68 17.95 -7.05 3.31
N TYR A 69 16.91 -6.28 2.96
CA TYR A 69 15.70 -6.21 3.77
C TYR A 69 15.10 -7.62 3.84
N ILE A 70 15.12 -8.23 5.02
CA ILE A 70 14.42 -9.49 5.28
C ILE A 70 13.02 -9.10 5.75
N PRO A 71 12.00 -9.28 4.91
CA PRO A 71 10.63 -8.96 5.30
C PRO A 71 10.20 -9.89 6.44
N LYS A 72 9.75 -9.30 7.54
CA LYS A 72 9.09 -10.10 8.59
C LYS A 72 7.86 -10.77 7.99
N PRO A 73 7.58 -12.03 8.35
CA PRO A 73 6.36 -12.71 7.93
C PRO A 73 5.13 -11.85 8.27
N TYR A 74 4.19 -11.78 7.34
CA TYR A 74 2.94 -11.07 7.59
C TYR A 74 2.12 -11.87 8.60
N GLU A 75 1.71 -11.22 9.68
CA GLU A 75 0.82 -11.82 10.67
C GLU A 75 -0.53 -12.15 10.03
N GLN A 76 -0.89 -13.44 10.03
CA GLN A 76 -2.17 -13.89 9.50
C GLN A 76 -3.23 -13.91 10.59
N MET A 77 -4.39 -13.34 10.28
CA MET A 77 -5.53 -13.37 11.21
C MET A 77 -6.13 -14.77 11.27
N LYS A 78 -6.57 -15.15 12.46
CA LYS A 78 -7.07 -16.50 12.76
C LYS A 78 -8.59 -16.60 12.64
N TYR A 79 -9.31 -15.49 12.77
CA TYR A 79 -10.78 -15.40 12.75
C TYR A 79 -11.27 -14.05 12.25
N PRO A 80 -12.53 -13.96 11.80
CA PRO A 80 -13.14 -12.70 11.39
C PRO A 80 -13.26 -11.73 12.56
N GLY A 81 -13.02 -10.44 12.30
CA GLY A 81 -13.09 -9.38 13.31
C GLY A 81 -11.81 -9.16 14.12
N GLN A 82 -10.85 -10.10 14.09
CA GLN A 82 -9.58 -9.93 14.79
C GLN A 82 -8.85 -8.67 14.34
N ARG A 83 -8.87 -8.34 13.02
CA ARG A 83 -8.38 -7.06 12.50
C ARG A 83 -9.09 -6.67 11.22
N ILE A 84 -9.60 -5.45 11.20
CA ILE A 84 -10.23 -4.84 10.03
C ILE A 84 -9.35 -3.68 9.54
N GLN A 85 -9.00 -3.69 8.25
CA GLN A 85 -8.33 -2.56 7.61
C GLN A 85 -9.37 -1.57 7.12
N VAL A 86 -9.16 -0.28 7.44
CA VAL A 86 -10.03 0.81 6.99
C VAL A 86 -9.20 1.83 6.21
N ASP A 87 -9.78 2.33 5.13
CA ASP A 87 -9.17 3.33 4.27
C ASP A 87 -10.23 4.14 3.53
N VAL A 88 -9.88 5.34 3.09
CA VAL A 88 -10.77 6.23 2.35
C VAL A 88 -10.20 6.49 0.96
N LYS A 89 -11.07 6.37 -0.03
CA LYS A 89 -10.73 6.61 -1.43
C LYS A 89 -11.55 7.75 -2.01
N PHE A 90 -10.89 8.63 -2.76
CA PHE A 90 -11.57 9.61 -3.59
C PHE A 90 -12.23 8.93 -4.80
N VAL A 91 -13.47 9.29 -5.07
CA VAL A 91 -14.16 8.88 -6.29
C VAL A 91 -13.51 9.58 -7.49
N PRO A 92 -13.15 8.87 -8.57
CA PRO A 92 -12.55 9.50 -9.73
C PRO A 92 -13.49 10.54 -10.36
N ALA A 93 -12.99 11.75 -10.58
CA ALA A 93 -13.78 12.86 -11.09
C ALA A 93 -14.39 12.58 -12.48
N CYS A 94 -13.74 11.73 -13.29
CA CYS A 94 -14.25 11.30 -14.60
C CYS A 94 -15.53 10.48 -14.52
N CYS A 95 -15.84 9.89 -13.36
CA CYS A 95 -17.08 9.13 -13.14
C CYS A 95 -18.26 10.02 -12.73
N LEU A 96 -18.02 11.30 -12.39
CA LEU A 96 -19.04 12.22 -11.89
C LEU A 96 -19.57 13.08 -13.05
N VAL A 97 -20.85 12.94 -13.33
CA VAL A 97 -21.53 13.62 -14.46
C VAL A 97 -22.72 14.41 -13.97
N ASN A 98 -23.27 15.26 -14.82
CA ASN A 98 -24.46 16.08 -14.55
C ASN A 98 -24.37 16.81 -13.19
N ASN A 99 -25.31 16.59 -12.28
CA ASN A 99 -25.40 17.24 -10.97
C ASN A 99 -24.26 16.86 -10.00
N ALA A 100 -23.55 15.78 -10.28
CA ALA A 100 -22.36 15.35 -9.52
C ALA A 100 -21.08 15.97 -10.06
N LYS A 101 -21.08 16.55 -11.27
CA LYS A 101 -19.86 17.12 -11.89
C LYS A 101 -19.27 18.23 -11.03
N GLY A 102 -17.97 18.13 -10.75
CA GLY A 102 -17.24 19.09 -9.91
C GLY A 102 -17.38 18.87 -8.41
N LYS A 103 -18.25 17.98 -7.95
CA LYS A 103 -18.34 17.57 -6.55
C LYS A 103 -17.23 16.59 -6.20
N LYS A 104 -16.99 16.39 -4.89
CA LYS A 104 -16.07 15.40 -4.38
C LYS A 104 -16.85 14.39 -3.56
N PHE A 105 -16.76 13.12 -3.94
CA PHE A 105 -17.33 12.02 -3.17
C PHE A 105 -16.22 11.10 -2.68
N TYR A 106 -16.49 10.44 -1.58
CA TYR A 106 -15.53 9.59 -0.87
C TYR A 106 -16.12 8.21 -0.66
N GLN A 107 -15.33 7.19 -0.95
CA GLN A 107 -15.62 5.81 -0.63
C GLN A 107 -14.85 5.43 0.63
N TYR A 108 -15.54 5.22 1.73
CA TYR A 108 -15.01 4.60 2.93
C TYR A 108 -15.08 3.08 2.77
N THR A 109 -14.02 2.40 3.12
CA THR A 109 -13.88 0.97 2.91
C THR A 109 -13.31 0.30 4.14
N ALA A 110 -13.97 -0.76 4.63
CA ALA A 110 -13.48 -1.63 5.68
C ALA A 110 -13.37 -3.06 5.15
N ILE A 111 -12.23 -3.72 5.39
CA ILE A 111 -12.00 -5.11 4.97
C ILE A 111 -11.54 -5.94 6.16
N ASP A 112 -12.27 -7.00 6.46
CA ASP A 112 -11.82 -8.01 7.41
C ASP A 112 -10.61 -8.77 6.85
N GLU A 113 -9.54 -8.83 7.63
CA GLU A 113 -8.29 -9.43 7.17
C GLU A 113 -8.34 -10.95 7.04
N TYR A 114 -9.22 -11.62 7.76
CA TYR A 114 -9.40 -13.07 7.68
C TYR A 114 -10.26 -13.46 6.46
N SER A 115 -11.52 -13.06 6.45
CA SER A 115 -12.49 -13.45 5.43
C SER A 115 -12.42 -12.66 4.14
N ARG A 116 -11.77 -11.49 4.15
CA ARG A 116 -11.82 -10.47 3.07
C ARG A 116 -13.21 -9.87 2.87
N TRP A 117 -14.17 -10.16 3.74
CA TRP A 117 -15.45 -9.50 3.71
C TRP A 117 -15.29 -7.99 3.80
N ARG A 118 -16.04 -7.29 2.96
CA ARG A 118 -15.88 -5.85 2.81
C ARG A 118 -17.18 -5.13 3.08
N TYR A 119 -17.08 -4.03 3.83
CA TYR A 119 -18.10 -3.02 3.95
C TYR A 119 -17.63 -1.74 3.26
N VAL A 120 -18.52 -1.10 2.52
CA VAL A 120 -18.27 0.21 1.88
C VAL A 120 -19.43 1.14 2.12
N GLU A 121 -19.13 2.43 2.19
CA GLU A 121 -20.12 3.48 2.31
C GLU A 121 -19.64 4.75 1.60
N ALA A 122 -20.58 5.47 1.00
CA ALA A 122 -20.33 6.75 0.34
C ALA A 122 -20.50 7.91 1.32
N PHE A 123 -19.64 8.93 1.19
CA PHE A 123 -19.74 10.18 1.95
C PHE A 123 -19.43 11.37 1.04
N GLU A 124 -20.02 12.52 1.34
CA GLU A 124 -19.70 13.80 0.68
C GLU A 124 -18.55 14.53 1.38
N GLU A 125 -18.17 14.09 2.59
CA GLU A 125 -17.11 14.69 3.40
C GLU A 125 -16.02 13.69 3.75
N HIS A 126 -14.79 14.20 3.75
CA HIS A 126 -13.61 13.50 4.25
C HIS A 126 -13.24 14.07 5.63
N SER A 127 -13.93 13.60 6.66
CA SER A 127 -13.82 14.14 8.00
C SER A 127 -13.78 13.05 9.07
N THR A 128 -13.31 13.42 10.28
CA THR A 128 -13.34 12.49 11.42
C THR A 128 -14.77 12.16 11.86
N TYR A 129 -15.74 13.03 11.56
CA TYR A 129 -17.16 12.77 11.80
C TYR A 129 -17.67 11.64 10.89
N SER A 130 -17.41 11.76 9.58
CA SER A 130 -17.75 10.73 8.60
C SER A 130 -17.08 9.38 8.93
N SER A 131 -15.81 9.41 9.38
CA SER A 131 -15.08 8.21 9.80
C SER A 131 -15.73 7.54 11.02
N ALA A 132 -16.16 8.34 12.02
CA ALA A 132 -16.82 7.83 13.22
C ALA A 132 -18.22 7.26 12.89
N GLN A 133 -18.95 7.91 12.00
CA GLN A 133 -20.25 7.42 11.52
C GLN A 133 -20.09 6.11 10.75
N PHE A 134 -19.14 6.05 9.83
CA PHE A 134 -18.80 4.84 9.09
C PHE A 134 -18.47 3.67 10.03
N LEU A 135 -17.67 3.91 11.08
CA LEU A 135 -17.33 2.90 12.09
C LEU A 135 -18.58 2.36 12.80
N LYS A 136 -19.50 3.21 13.22
CA LYS A 136 -20.76 2.81 13.85
C LYS A 136 -21.60 1.91 12.93
N HIS A 137 -21.72 2.31 11.66
CA HIS A 137 -22.44 1.51 10.67
C HIS A 137 -21.72 0.19 10.35
N LEU A 138 -20.40 0.19 10.28
CA LEU A 138 -19.60 -1.04 10.11
C LEU A 138 -19.91 -2.06 11.21
N ILE A 139 -19.90 -1.64 12.48
CA ILE A 139 -20.17 -2.52 13.63
C ILE A 139 -21.57 -3.10 13.57
N GLN A 140 -22.56 -2.33 13.13
CA GLN A 140 -23.94 -2.83 12.97
C GLN A 140 -24.09 -3.83 11.82
N ARG A 141 -23.22 -3.76 10.81
CA ARG A 141 -23.28 -4.59 9.60
C ARG A 141 -22.38 -5.82 9.64
N PHE A 142 -21.30 -5.73 10.38
CA PHE A 142 -20.38 -6.86 10.52
C PHE A 142 -20.90 -7.83 11.60
N PRO A 143 -21.07 -9.13 11.27
CA PRO A 143 -21.78 -10.06 12.15
C PRO A 143 -20.95 -10.59 13.32
N MET A 144 -19.73 -10.11 13.51
CA MET A 144 -18.80 -10.57 14.55
C MET A 144 -18.28 -9.37 15.35
N PRO A 145 -17.86 -9.54 16.60
CA PRO A 145 -17.13 -8.50 17.33
C PRO A 145 -15.86 -8.10 16.61
N ILE A 146 -15.53 -6.79 16.68
CA ILE A 146 -14.32 -6.23 16.08
C ILE A 146 -13.33 -5.93 17.20
N GLU A 147 -12.15 -6.56 17.18
CA GLU A 147 -11.11 -6.33 18.18
C GLU A 147 -10.19 -5.18 17.82
N CYS A 148 -9.80 -5.09 16.54
CA CYS A 148 -8.82 -4.13 16.09
C CYS A 148 -9.23 -3.52 14.75
N VAL A 149 -9.16 -2.20 14.69
CA VAL A 149 -9.29 -1.42 13.45
C VAL A 149 -7.92 -0.84 13.10
N GLN A 150 -7.42 -1.16 11.91
CA GLN A 150 -6.17 -0.66 11.39
C GLN A 150 -6.42 0.37 10.30
N THR A 151 -5.81 1.56 10.46
CA THR A 151 -5.89 2.66 9.48
C THR A 151 -4.49 3.15 9.10
N ASP A 152 -4.42 3.96 8.07
CA ASP A 152 -3.27 4.81 7.84
C ASP A 152 -3.24 5.99 8.86
N ASN A 153 -2.34 6.97 8.62
CA ASN A 153 -2.22 8.14 9.46
C ASN A 153 -2.99 9.35 8.90
N GLY A 154 -4.07 9.12 8.15
CA GLY A 154 -4.93 10.18 7.62
C GLY A 154 -5.53 11.06 8.72
N VAL A 155 -5.76 12.33 8.40
CA VAL A 155 -6.28 13.32 9.36
C VAL A 155 -7.70 13.01 9.85
N GLU A 156 -8.45 12.25 9.07
CA GLU A 156 -9.78 11.72 9.37
C GLU A 156 -9.76 10.67 10.47
N PHE A 157 -8.63 9.98 10.63
CA PHE A 157 -8.45 8.91 11.63
C PHE A 157 -7.62 9.33 12.81
N THR A 158 -6.60 10.22 12.63
CA THR A 158 -5.67 10.58 13.71
C THR A 158 -5.14 12.00 13.56
N LYS A 159 -4.80 12.62 14.69
CA LYS A 159 -4.10 13.91 14.75
C LYS A 159 -2.58 13.77 14.91
N ARG A 160 -2.01 12.59 14.65
CA ARG A 160 -0.60 12.32 14.90
C ARG A 160 0.38 13.31 14.25
N PHE A 161 0.00 13.90 13.13
CA PHE A 161 0.81 14.88 12.40
C PHE A 161 0.24 16.31 12.51
N SER A 162 -0.71 16.56 13.45
CA SER A 162 -1.23 17.91 13.68
C SER A 162 -0.20 18.75 14.43
N THR A 163 0.03 19.95 13.97
CA THR A 163 0.94 20.93 14.58
C THR A 163 0.38 21.58 15.86
N SER A 164 -0.90 21.38 16.17
CA SER A 164 -1.52 21.86 17.40
C SER A 164 -1.11 20.97 18.57
N GLY A 165 -0.11 21.31 19.32
CA GLY A 165 0.53 20.55 20.41
C GLY A 165 -0.34 20.03 21.56
N LYS A 166 -1.64 19.87 21.36
CA LYS A 166 -2.56 19.19 22.28
C LYS A 166 -2.82 17.78 21.76
N GLU A 167 -2.46 16.75 22.51
CA GLU A 167 -2.85 15.35 22.29
C GLU A 167 -4.36 15.14 22.45
N THR A 168 -5.15 15.74 21.57
CA THR A 168 -6.59 15.53 21.54
C THR A 168 -6.92 14.41 20.55
N LEU A 169 -7.59 13.37 21.04
CA LEU A 169 -8.09 12.29 20.20
C LEU A 169 -9.11 12.83 19.17
N THR A 170 -9.08 12.31 17.97
CA THR A 170 -10.14 12.56 16.97
C THR A 170 -11.46 11.95 17.43
N LEU A 171 -12.58 12.36 16.83
CA LEU A 171 -13.87 11.72 17.12
C LEU A 171 -13.82 10.22 16.81
N PHE A 172 -13.20 9.83 15.70
CA PHE A 172 -12.97 8.43 15.33
C PHE A 172 -12.23 7.65 16.43
N GLN A 173 -11.13 8.20 16.95
CA GLN A 173 -10.34 7.56 18.01
C GLN A 173 -11.12 7.46 19.33
N ARG A 174 -11.91 8.50 19.67
CA ARG A 174 -12.80 8.47 20.85
C ARG A 174 -13.85 7.38 20.72
N THR A 175 -14.51 7.29 19.55
CA THR A 175 -15.52 6.25 19.30
C THR A 175 -14.91 4.84 19.40
N LEU A 176 -13.71 4.60 18.88
CA LEU A 176 -13.02 3.31 19.04
C LEU A 176 -12.75 2.98 20.50
N LYS A 177 -12.29 3.98 21.29
CA LYS A 177 -12.03 3.81 22.73
C LYS A 177 -13.29 3.51 23.51
N GLU A 178 -14.38 4.21 23.24
CA GLU A 178 -15.70 3.99 23.85
C GLU A 178 -16.24 2.59 23.58
N LEU A 179 -15.95 2.06 22.40
CA LEU A 179 -16.38 0.71 21.96
C LEU A 179 -15.40 -0.41 22.39
N GLY A 180 -14.31 -0.07 23.06
CA GLY A 180 -13.28 -1.03 23.46
C GLY A 180 -12.49 -1.64 22.29
N ILE A 181 -12.49 -1.00 21.11
CA ILE A 181 -11.81 -1.48 19.92
C ILE A 181 -10.41 -0.88 19.85
N GLN A 182 -9.41 -1.75 19.64
CA GLN A 182 -8.02 -1.33 19.48
C GLN A 182 -7.83 -0.55 18.16
N HIS A 183 -7.22 0.64 18.24
CA HIS A 183 -6.78 1.37 17.05
C HIS A 183 -5.32 1.09 16.73
N LYS A 184 -5.04 0.52 15.56
CA LYS A 184 -3.69 0.24 15.07
C LYS A 184 -3.36 1.16 13.90
N LEU A 185 -2.41 2.05 14.10
CA LEU A 185 -1.89 2.90 13.01
C LEU A 185 -0.77 2.15 12.26
N ILE A 186 -0.79 2.21 10.95
CA ILE A 186 0.35 1.71 10.16
C ILE A 186 1.58 2.59 10.42
N ARG A 187 2.77 1.99 10.31
CA ARG A 187 4.00 2.77 10.39
C ARG A 187 4.09 3.71 9.18
N PRO A 188 4.54 4.95 9.37
CA PRO A 188 4.79 5.85 8.26
C PRO A 188 5.66 5.18 7.20
N PHE A 189 5.40 5.48 5.93
CA PHE A 189 6.13 4.93 4.78
C PHE A 189 6.12 3.39 4.66
N THR A 190 5.14 2.71 5.25
CA THR A 190 5.00 1.25 5.18
C THR A 190 3.63 0.86 4.61
N PRO A 191 3.34 1.14 3.33
CA PRO A 191 2.02 0.91 2.72
C PRO A 191 1.60 -0.57 2.73
N ARG A 192 2.56 -1.50 2.79
CA ARG A 192 2.28 -2.96 2.84
C ARG A 192 1.34 -3.39 3.96
N HIS A 193 1.24 -2.60 5.03
CA HIS A 193 0.39 -2.94 6.17
C HIS A 193 -1.10 -2.75 5.84
N ASN A 194 -1.48 -1.84 4.95
CA ASN A 194 -2.86 -1.63 4.50
C ASN A 194 -3.16 -2.27 3.13
N GLY A 195 -2.30 -3.20 2.69
CA GLY A 195 -2.30 -3.76 1.34
C GLY A 195 -3.57 -4.51 0.93
N LYS A 196 -4.42 -4.95 1.89
CA LYS A 196 -5.68 -5.63 1.55
C LYS A 196 -6.73 -4.64 1.09
N VAL A 197 -6.89 -3.53 1.80
CA VAL A 197 -7.83 -2.46 1.40
C VAL A 197 -7.34 -1.74 0.16
N GLU A 198 -6.04 -1.43 0.04
CA GLU A 198 -5.44 -0.84 -1.16
C GLU A 198 -5.67 -1.71 -2.41
N ARG A 199 -5.47 -3.02 -2.27
CA ARG A 199 -5.75 -3.96 -3.37
C ARG A 199 -7.23 -4.01 -3.75
N SER A 200 -8.15 -3.81 -2.79
CA SER A 200 -9.57 -3.72 -3.10
C SER A 200 -9.89 -2.45 -3.88
N HIS A 201 -9.30 -1.32 -3.51
CA HIS A 201 -9.44 -0.06 -4.24
C HIS A 201 -8.92 -0.15 -5.68
N ARG A 202 -7.84 -0.90 -5.90
CA ARG A 202 -7.36 -1.18 -7.25
C ARG A 202 -8.39 -1.98 -8.06
N LYS A 203 -8.99 -3.01 -7.46
CA LYS A 203 -10.07 -3.77 -8.12
C LYS A 203 -11.31 -2.91 -8.41
N ASP A 204 -11.63 -1.98 -7.51
CA ASP A 204 -12.71 -1.03 -7.75
C ASP A 204 -12.42 -0.14 -8.96
N ASN A 205 -11.17 0.32 -9.13
CA ASN A 205 -10.79 1.04 -10.33
C ASN A 205 -10.99 0.21 -11.59
N GLU A 206 -10.54 -1.05 -11.56
CA GLU A 206 -10.55 -1.96 -12.71
C GLU A 206 -11.97 -2.43 -13.09
N ARG A 207 -12.88 -2.59 -12.13
CA ARG A 207 -14.16 -3.29 -12.33
C ARG A 207 -15.40 -2.42 -12.12
N PHE A 208 -15.30 -1.38 -11.32
CA PHE A 208 -16.43 -0.53 -10.97
C PHE A 208 -16.28 0.85 -11.59
N TYR A 209 -15.26 1.60 -11.25
CA TYR A 209 -15.10 2.97 -11.72
C TYR A 209 -14.85 3.09 -13.23
N THR A 210 -14.26 2.07 -13.87
CA THR A 210 -14.02 2.08 -15.32
C THR A 210 -15.30 2.00 -16.15
N SER A 211 -16.37 1.41 -15.59
CA SER A 211 -17.61 1.10 -16.31
C SER A 211 -18.85 1.82 -15.77
N HIS A 212 -18.71 2.63 -14.72
CA HIS A 212 -19.83 3.30 -14.07
C HIS A 212 -19.67 4.82 -14.08
N THR A 213 -20.79 5.52 -14.24
CA THR A 213 -20.91 6.97 -14.09
C THR A 213 -21.99 7.29 -13.07
N PHE A 214 -21.83 8.39 -12.33
CA PHE A 214 -22.69 8.75 -11.22
C PHE A 214 -23.29 10.14 -11.46
N TYR A 215 -24.60 10.21 -11.37
CA TYR A 215 -25.39 11.43 -11.65
C TYR A 215 -25.65 12.26 -10.39
N SER A 216 -25.66 11.60 -9.22
CA SER A 216 -25.84 12.22 -7.90
C SER A 216 -25.10 11.42 -6.83
N PHE A 217 -25.08 11.94 -5.59
CA PHE A 217 -24.54 11.23 -4.44
C PHE A 217 -25.32 9.95 -4.12
N GLU A 218 -26.65 10.03 -4.17
CA GLU A 218 -27.56 8.90 -3.92
C GLU A 218 -27.37 7.78 -4.96
N ASP A 219 -27.20 8.17 -6.23
CA ASP A 219 -26.92 7.23 -7.31
C ASP A 219 -25.58 6.53 -7.09
N PHE A 220 -24.52 7.29 -6.79
CA PHE A 220 -23.21 6.72 -6.44
C PHE A 220 -23.32 5.76 -5.24
N SER A 221 -23.96 6.18 -4.15
CA SER A 221 -24.13 5.37 -2.95
C SER A 221 -24.84 4.04 -3.25
N LYS A 222 -25.93 4.08 -4.01
CA LYS A 222 -26.72 2.90 -4.41
C LYS A 222 -25.91 1.94 -5.29
N GLN A 223 -25.22 2.46 -6.31
CA GLN A 223 -24.39 1.66 -7.20
C GLN A 223 -23.22 1.02 -6.44
N LEU A 224 -22.52 1.76 -5.56
CA LEU A 224 -21.42 1.28 -4.74
C LEU A 224 -21.84 0.15 -3.82
N GLN A 225 -22.95 0.30 -3.11
CA GLN A 225 -23.48 -0.74 -2.22
C GLN A 225 -23.89 -1.99 -2.99
N THR A 226 -24.51 -1.83 -4.15
CA THR A 226 -24.93 -2.93 -5.02
C THR A 226 -23.71 -3.72 -5.51
N TYR A 227 -22.70 -3.01 -6.04
CA TYR A 227 -21.44 -3.60 -6.48
C TYR A 227 -20.76 -4.36 -5.32
N ASN A 228 -20.66 -3.75 -4.14
CA ASN A 228 -20.02 -4.41 -3.00
C ASN A 228 -20.73 -5.70 -2.59
N ARG A 229 -22.06 -5.68 -2.55
CA ARG A 229 -22.88 -6.83 -2.12
C ARG A 229 -22.91 -7.95 -3.15
N ARG A 230 -23.12 -7.62 -4.43
CA ARG A 230 -23.35 -8.60 -5.50
C ARG A 230 -22.06 -9.10 -6.14
N ASP A 231 -21.08 -8.22 -6.28
CA ASP A 231 -19.84 -8.53 -6.97
C ASP A 231 -18.71 -8.80 -5.99
N TYR A 232 -18.26 -7.79 -5.24
CA TYR A 232 -17.04 -7.94 -4.44
C TYR A 232 -17.14 -9.06 -3.39
N ASN A 233 -18.19 -9.05 -2.57
CA ASN A 233 -18.36 -10.03 -1.49
C ASN A 233 -18.76 -11.43 -1.97
N GLN A 234 -19.20 -11.56 -3.23
CA GLN A 234 -19.54 -12.85 -3.85
C GLN A 234 -18.43 -13.36 -4.80
N PHE A 235 -17.41 -12.55 -5.07
CA PHE A 235 -16.38 -12.91 -6.03
C PHE A 235 -15.40 -13.94 -5.45
N PRO A 236 -15.16 -15.08 -6.15
CA PRO A 236 -14.19 -16.09 -5.71
C PRO A 236 -12.78 -15.52 -5.69
N MET A 237 -12.05 -15.73 -4.61
CA MET A 237 -10.69 -15.22 -4.43
C MET A 237 -9.68 -16.34 -4.22
N ARG A 238 -8.60 -16.35 -4.99
CA ARG A 238 -7.52 -17.34 -4.85
C ARG A 238 -6.97 -17.46 -3.43
N PRO A 239 -6.71 -16.36 -2.68
CA PRO A 239 -6.23 -16.44 -1.31
C PRO A 239 -7.23 -17.08 -0.31
N LEU A 240 -8.48 -17.23 -0.70
CA LEU A 240 -9.54 -17.87 0.07
C LEU A 240 -9.87 -19.28 -0.45
N GLY A 241 -8.94 -19.92 -1.17
CA GLY A 241 -9.20 -21.22 -1.79
C GLY A 241 -10.33 -21.18 -2.83
N TRP A 242 -10.45 -20.10 -3.57
CA TRP A 242 -11.51 -19.83 -4.56
C TRP A 242 -12.93 -19.70 -3.97
N LYS A 243 -13.04 -19.51 -2.66
CA LYS A 243 -14.30 -19.11 -2.02
C LYS A 243 -14.48 -17.59 -2.09
N SER A 244 -15.74 -17.15 -1.99
CA SER A 244 -16.03 -15.73 -1.87
C SER A 244 -15.85 -15.26 -0.41
N PRO A 245 -15.60 -13.96 -0.18
CA PRO A 245 -15.55 -13.37 1.17
C PRO A 245 -16.80 -13.69 1.99
N GLN A 246 -17.98 -13.61 1.39
CA GLN A 246 -19.25 -13.92 2.05
C GLN A 246 -19.34 -15.40 2.45
N THR A 247 -18.88 -16.30 1.60
CA THR A 247 -18.86 -17.74 1.89
C THR A 247 -17.95 -18.06 3.07
N VAL A 248 -16.71 -17.50 3.07
CA VAL A 248 -15.75 -17.73 4.16
C VAL A 248 -16.27 -17.20 5.49
N LEU A 249 -16.88 -16.01 5.50
CA LEU A 249 -17.47 -15.44 6.71
C LEU A 249 -18.63 -16.30 7.23
N ARG A 250 -19.53 -16.73 6.34
CA ARG A 250 -20.68 -17.59 6.69
C ARG A 250 -20.22 -18.94 7.24
N GLU A 251 -19.31 -19.62 6.56
CA GLU A 251 -18.75 -20.90 7.02
C GLU A 251 -18.11 -20.81 8.40
N PHE A 252 -17.50 -19.66 8.72
CA PHE A 252 -16.92 -19.46 10.04
C PHE A 252 -18.02 -19.34 11.11
N ILE A 253 -19.06 -18.59 10.85
CA ILE A 253 -20.21 -18.41 11.74
C ILE A 253 -20.96 -19.75 11.95
N ASP A 254 -21.21 -20.49 10.86
CA ASP A 254 -21.97 -21.76 10.87
C ASP A 254 -21.23 -22.89 11.62
N ARG A 255 -19.89 -22.82 11.72
CA ARG A 255 -19.10 -23.77 12.51
C ARG A 255 -19.33 -23.64 14.03
N GLY A 256 -20.16 -22.71 14.47
CA GLY A 256 -20.48 -22.51 15.88
C GLY A 256 -19.29 -22.04 16.73
N VAL A 257 -18.24 -21.54 16.10
CA VAL A 257 -17.11 -20.96 16.81
C VAL A 257 -17.55 -19.58 17.31
N THR A 258 -18.13 -19.56 18.50
CA THR A 258 -18.46 -18.30 19.15
C THR A 258 -17.17 -17.58 19.56
N TYR A 259 -17.15 -16.27 19.39
CA TYR A 259 -16.03 -15.40 19.77
C TYR A 259 -15.56 -15.64 21.23
N LEU A 260 -16.48 -15.94 22.13
CA LEU A 260 -16.21 -16.24 23.54
C LEU A 260 -15.30 -17.47 23.74
N SER A 261 -15.37 -18.49 22.88
CA SER A 261 -14.50 -19.66 22.96
C SER A 261 -13.05 -19.37 22.53
N LEU A 262 -12.83 -18.30 21.74
CA LEU A 262 -11.50 -17.90 21.28
C LEU A 262 -10.76 -17.02 22.28
N ILE A 263 -11.47 -16.25 23.10
CA ILE A 263 -10.86 -15.42 24.16
C ILE A 263 -10.23 -16.30 25.25
N HIS A 264 -10.84 -17.43 25.60
CA HIS A 264 -10.30 -18.37 26.59
C HIS A 264 -8.99 -19.07 26.17
N ILE A 265 -8.67 -19.07 24.87
CA ILE A 265 -7.42 -19.67 24.38
C ILE A 265 -6.24 -18.69 24.51
N SER A 266 -6.48 -17.41 24.70
CA SER A 266 -5.47 -16.35 24.76
C SER A 266 -5.16 -15.82 26.16
N GLU A 267 -5.76 -16.33 27.21
CA GLU A 267 -5.33 -16.02 28.58
C GLU A 267 -4.00 -16.74 28.86
N PRO A 268 -2.91 -16.00 29.18
CA PRO A 268 -1.71 -16.62 29.66
C PRO A 268 -2.01 -17.24 31.01
N THR A 269 -1.79 -18.55 31.16
CA THR A 269 -1.69 -19.22 32.47
C THR A 269 -0.73 -18.40 33.34
N ARG A 270 -1.27 -17.70 34.35
CA ARG A 270 -0.43 -17.08 35.36
C ARG A 270 0.30 -18.16 36.13
N PRO A 271 1.59 -17.92 36.42
CA PRO A 271 2.40 -18.83 37.22
C PRO A 271 1.90 -18.93 38.66
#